data_bebaec486ade45e3a49a0be822528005
#
_entry.id   bebaec486ade45e3a49a0be822528005
#
_cell.length_a   1.000
_cell.length_b   1.000
_cell.length_c   1.000
_cell.angle_alpha   90.00
_cell.angle_beta   90.00
_cell.angle_gamma   90.00
#
_symmetry.space_group_name_H-M   'P 1'
#
loop_
_entity.id
_entity.type
_entity.pdbx_description
1 polymer ?
#
loop_
_entity_poly.entity_id
_entity_poly.type
_entity_poly.pdbx_seq_one_letter_code
_entity_poly.pdbx_strand_id
1 'polypeptide(L)'
;MTSTRYVLARIAQSFGYIRKSHRLGEAVTESHLLREAEAYLGMLVWKKVESIDSLAVEYWNLRKLISECDEVNDKIAECRQRVNQAQEDRLELTNGKSEPNDAATAEQARLIDELEKLILRRDTLVAEAREVRRLYTGTKTKIEVLEDERDKKGTDEDHLKKIEEVSARLLEIKKHFETLKESRKEVGHEIERTERQLDQVEEKIKTLRQERRKKAAESFHLVGEMNKELSQLRARAGILELQIRQLYMDIGRCVSLSAQSNPQFAEAARDQAQLIRVMKALRRSVDYNQKLANTAN
;
A
#
# COMPACT_ATOMS: atom_id res chain seq x y z
N MET A 1 35.04 17.31 38.90
CA MET A 1 36.21 18.08 39.32
C MET A 1 36.56 17.78 40.77
N THR A 2 37.84 17.63 41.15
CA THR A 2 38.25 17.41 42.54
C THR A 2 38.54 18.76 43.24
N SER A 3 38.51 18.81 44.56
CA SER A 3 38.78 20.05 45.32
C SER A 3 40.18 20.63 45.00
N THR A 4 41.18 19.79 44.84
CA THR A 4 42.54 20.22 44.46
C THR A 4 42.56 20.81 43.06
N ARG A 5 41.90 20.18 42.08
CA ARG A 5 41.76 20.72 40.70
C ARG A 5 40.94 22.00 40.68
N TYR A 6 39.95 22.19 41.58
CA TYR A 6 39.21 23.44 41.74
C TYR A 6 40.13 24.59 42.16
N VAL A 7 40.97 24.39 43.20
CA VAL A 7 41.94 25.42 43.69
C VAL A 7 42.92 25.77 42.58
N LEU A 8 43.51 24.78 41.93
CA LEU A 8 44.44 25.01 40.81
C LEU A 8 43.77 25.75 39.64
N ALA A 9 42.52 25.36 39.30
CA ALA A 9 41.76 26.05 38.26
C ALA A 9 41.41 27.50 38.61
N ARG A 10 41.13 27.79 39.90
CA ARG A 10 40.90 29.15 40.37
C ARG A 10 42.20 30.01 40.29
N ILE A 11 43.35 29.45 40.61
CA ILE A 11 44.63 30.11 40.43
C ILE A 11 44.91 30.35 38.95
N ALA A 12 44.78 29.36 38.08
CA ALA A 12 44.96 29.50 36.65
C ALA A 12 44.01 30.56 36.05
N GLN A 13 42.76 30.64 36.55
CA GLN A 13 41.79 31.60 36.10
C GLN A 13 42.14 33.05 36.49
N SER A 14 42.76 33.27 37.63
CA SER A 14 43.28 34.62 38.02
C SER A 14 44.39 35.08 37.06
N PHE A 15 45.04 34.19 36.36
CA PHE A 15 46.03 34.48 35.29
C PHE A 15 45.42 34.50 33.86
N GLY A 16 44.07 34.42 33.73
CA GLY A 16 43.38 34.52 32.42
C GLY A 16 43.42 33.28 31.54
N TYR A 17 43.92 32.14 32.02
CA TYR A 17 44.13 30.92 31.20
C TYR A 17 42.83 30.18 30.81
N ILE A 18 41.66 30.39 31.50
CA ILE A 18 40.44 29.67 31.25
C ILE A 18 39.25 30.65 31.15
N ARG A 19 38.52 30.57 30.03
CA ARG A 19 37.34 31.45 29.77
C ARG A 19 36.10 30.97 30.50
N LYS A 20 35.23 31.91 30.91
CA LYS A 20 33.93 31.69 31.52
C LYS A 20 33.03 30.74 30.74
N SER A 21 33.02 30.91 29.39
CA SER A 21 32.21 30.08 28.50
C SER A 21 32.61 28.59 28.54
N HIS A 22 33.87 28.29 28.72
CA HIS A 22 34.37 26.90 28.84
C HIS A 22 33.85 26.26 30.14
N ARG A 23 33.88 26.99 31.25
CA ARG A 23 33.37 26.49 32.54
C ARG A 23 31.87 26.29 32.54
N LEU A 24 31.12 27.20 31.93
CA LEU A 24 29.68 27.03 31.73
C LEU A 24 29.36 25.81 30.84
N GLY A 25 30.12 25.63 29.78
CA GLY A 25 29.96 24.43 28.89
C GLY A 25 30.21 23.12 29.65
N GLU A 26 31.29 23.04 30.45
CA GLU A 26 31.57 21.88 31.31
C GLU A 26 30.43 21.65 32.33
N ALA A 27 29.97 22.70 32.99
CA ALA A 27 28.87 22.62 33.97
C ALA A 27 27.56 22.11 33.34
N VAL A 28 27.22 22.58 32.13
CA VAL A 28 26.04 22.13 31.38
C VAL A 28 26.16 20.65 31.00
N THR A 29 27.29 20.22 30.44
CA THR A 29 27.54 18.83 30.09
C THR A 29 27.47 17.89 31.30
N GLU A 30 28.13 18.27 32.43
CA GLU A 30 28.09 17.47 33.63
C GLU A 30 26.69 17.47 34.29
N SER A 31 25.93 18.57 34.18
CA SER A 31 24.53 18.59 34.59
C SER A 31 23.63 17.67 33.79
N HIS A 32 23.87 17.58 32.47
CA HIS A 32 23.16 16.63 31.61
C HIS A 32 23.47 15.18 32.03
N LEU A 33 24.76 14.84 32.18
CA LEU A 33 25.17 13.50 32.64
C LEU A 33 24.58 13.17 34.02
N LEU A 34 24.49 14.15 34.92
CA LEU A 34 23.85 13.97 36.24
C LEU A 34 22.37 13.63 36.11
N ARG A 35 21.61 14.33 35.25
CA ARG A 35 20.20 14.05 35.01
C ARG A 35 19.98 12.65 34.42
N GLU A 36 20.83 12.24 33.47
CA GLU A 36 20.80 10.89 32.93
C GLU A 36 21.06 9.84 34.02
N ALA A 37 22.05 10.07 34.87
CA ALA A 37 22.34 9.19 36.00
C ALA A 37 21.20 9.15 37.03
N GLU A 38 20.52 10.27 37.27
CA GLU A 38 19.34 10.36 38.14
C GLU A 38 18.18 9.53 37.52
N ALA A 39 17.88 9.69 36.24
CA ALA A 39 16.84 8.91 35.56
C ALA A 39 17.15 7.39 35.57
N TYR A 40 18.39 7.03 35.30
CA TYR A 40 18.83 5.63 35.33
C TYR A 40 18.74 5.04 36.78
N LEU A 41 19.19 5.75 37.79
CA LEU A 41 19.02 5.33 39.17
C LEU A 41 17.55 5.11 39.52
N GLY A 42 16.69 6.08 39.18
CA GLY A 42 15.25 5.97 39.40
C GLY A 42 14.64 4.73 38.76
N MET A 43 15.00 4.44 37.49
CA MET A 43 14.58 3.25 36.79
C MET A 43 14.98 1.94 37.49
N LEU A 44 16.15 1.91 38.12
CA LEU A 44 16.62 0.71 38.82
C LEU A 44 15.97 0.55 40.24
N VAL A 45 15.61 1.65 40.91
CA VAL A 45 15.18 1.59 42.30
C VAL A 45 13.68 1.80 42.51
N TRP A 46 12.92 2.25 41.51
CA TRP A 46 11.51 2.66 41.70
C TRP A 46 10.63 1.58 42.33
N LYS A 47 10.85 0.30 42.02
CA LYS A 47 10.11 -0.82 42.66
C LYS A 47 10.42 -1.00 44.12
N LYS A 48 11.61 -0.55 44.57
CA LYS A 48 12.08 -0.69 45.96
C LYS A 48 11.64 0.49 46.83
N VAL A 49 11.11 1.57 46.24
CA VAL A 49 10.67 2.77 46.99
C VAL A 49 9.17 2.79 47.30
N GLU A 50 8.43 1.72 46.99
CA GLU A 50 6.99 1.60 47.25
C GLU A 50 6.62 1.88 48.69
N SER A 51 7.47 1.45 49.66
CA SER A 51 7.23 1.61 51.08
C SER A 51 7.72 2.97 51.68
N ILE A 52 8.20 3.87 50.84
CA ILE A 52 8.75 5.16 51.26
C ILE A 52 7.68 6.22 51.07
N ASP A 53 7.04 6.64 52.17
CA ASP A 53 5.93 7.61 52.19
C ASP A 53 6.26 8.92 51.46
N SER A 54 7.49 9.41 51.56
CA SER A 54 7.90 10.66 50.90
C SER A 54 7.98 10.56 49.36
N LEU A 55 7.95 9.38 48.79
CA LEU A 55 7.93 9.10 47.35
C LEU A 55 6.62 8.44 46.88
N ALA A 56 5.63 8.35 47.76
CA ALA A 56 4.37 7.67 47.44
C ALA A 56 3.66 8.29 46.20
N VAL A 57 3.68 9.61 46.06
CA VAL A 57 3.05 10.33 44.95
C VAL A 57 3.77 10.00 43.64
N GLU A 58 5.10 10.09 43.59
CA GLU A 58 5.92 9.79 42.42
C GLU A 58 5.79 8.33 42.05
N TYR A 59 5.79 7.40 43.00
CA TYR A 59 5.66 5.96 42.77
C TYR A 59 4.32 5.60 42.12
N TRP A 60 3.20 6.08 42.72
CA TRP A 60 1.88 5.74 42.20
C TRP A 60 1.59 6.40 40.84
N ASN A 61 2.06 7.64 40.64
CA ASN A 61 1.96 8.29 39.32
C ASN A 61 2.79 7.56 38.27
N LEU A 62 4.01 7.16 38.61
CA LEU A 62 4.87 6.39 37.73
C LEU A 62 4.22 5.06 37.32
N ARG A 63 3.69 4.31 38.30
CA ARG A 63 2.99 3.05 38.07
C ARG A 63 1.77 3.22 37.14
N LYS A 64 1.00 4.29 37.34
CA LYS A 64 -0.13 4.64 36.49
C LYS A 64 0.33 4.94 35.05
N LEU A 65 1.35 5.79 34.88
CA LEU A 65 1.85 6.15 33.56
C LEU A 65 2.48 4.97 32.81
N ILE A 66 3.16 4.05 33.51
CA ILE A 66 3.67 2.81 32.90
C ILE A 66 2.50 1.98 32.38
N SER A 67 1.45 1.76 33.16
CA SER A 67 0.26 1.02 32.70
C SER A 67 -0.41 1.69 31.49
N GLU A 68 -0.55 3.01 31.49
CA GLU A 68 -1.09 3.76 30.36
C GLU A 68 -0.19 3.65 29.11
N CYS A 69 1.13 3.67 29.29
CA CYS A 69 2.09 3.51 28.21
C CYS A 69 2.02 2.11 27.59
N ASP A 70 1.91 1.07 28.41
CA ASP A 70 1.75 -0.32 27.97
C ASP A 70 0.44 -0.48 27.16
N GLU A 71 -0.69 0.05 27.65
CA GLU A 71 -1.96 0.04 26.91
C GLU A 71 -1.86 0.75 25.54
N VAL A 72 -1.15 1.89 25.49
CA VAL A 72 -0.95 2.61 24.22
C VAL A 72 -0.04 1.82 23.28
N ASN A 73 1.00 1.16 23.79
CA ASN A 73 1.89 0.31 22.99
C ASN A 73 1.14 -0.92 22.43
N ASP A 74 0.25 -1.52 23.20
CA ASP A 74 -0.62 -2.60 22.72
C ASP A 74 -1.52 -2.13 21.56
N LYS A 75 -2.14 -0.96 21.70
CA LYS A 75 -2.93 -0.35 20.62
C LYS A 75 -2.09 -0.03 19.38
N ILE A 76 -0.84 0.39 19.55
CA ILE A 76 0.11 0.61 18.45
C ILE A 76 0.39 -0.73 17.73
N ALA A 77 0.58 -1.81 18.46
CA ALA A 77 0.82 -3.14 17.88
C ALA A 77 -0.39 -3.64 17.09
N GLU A 78 -1.59 -3.52 17.64
CA GLU A 78 -2.85 -3.87 16.96
C GLU A 78 -3.08 -3.01 15.70
N CYS A 79 -2.87 -1.70 15.81
CA CYS A 79 -3.03 -0.80 14.67
C CYS A 79 -2.03 -1.12 13.54
N ARG A 80 -0.77 -1.46 13.88
CA ARG A 80 0.24 -1.90 12.91
C ARG A 80 -0.19 -3.17 12.19
N GLN A 81 -0.70 -4.14 12.92
CA GLN A 81 -1.18 -5.40 12.32
C GLN A 81 -2.32 -5.13 11.33
N ARG A 82 -3.29 -4.28 11.69
CA ARG A 82 -4.39 -3.88 10.80
C ARG A 82 -3.90 -3.13 9.55
N VAL A 83 -2.90 -2.25 9.70
CA VAL A 83 -2.28 -1.54 8.56
C VAL A 83 -1.61 -2.52 7.60
N ASN A 84 -0.84 -3.48 8.12
CA ASN A 84 -0.17 -4.49 7.30
C ASN A 84 -1.19 -5.34 6.53
N GLN A 85 -2.23 -5.81 7.21
CA GLN A 85 -3.30 -6.58 6.57
C GLN A 85 -3.99 -5.79 5.45
N ALA A 86 -4.37 -4.54 5.72
CA ALA A 86 -4.99 -3.69 4.71
C ALA A 86 -4.07 -3.36 3.53
N GLN A 87 -2.75 -3.32 3.75
CA GLN A 87 -1.76 -3.16 2.67
C GLN A 87 -1.63 -4.43 1.83
N GLU A 88 -1.64 -5.62 2.43
CA GLU A 88 -1.64 -6.90 1.75
C GLU A 88 -2.90 -7.07 0.89
N ASP A 89 -4.08 -6.84 1.47
CA ASP A 89 -5.36 -6.87 0.75
C ASP A 89 -5.35 -5.90 -0.46
N ARG A 90 -4.77 -4.71 -0.29
CA ARG A 90 -4.62 -3.74 -1.38
C ARG A 90 -3.69 -4.24 -2.48
N LEU A 91 -2.57 -4.87 -2.13
CA LEU A 91 -1.63 -5.42 -3.10
C LEU A 91 -2.27 -6.55 -3.90
N GLU A 92 -3.06 -7.41 -3.29
CA GLU A 92 -3.83 -8.44 -3.97
C GLU A 92 -4.85 -7.84 -4.95
N LEU A 93 -5.58 -6.81 -4.54
CA LEU A 93 -6.51 -6.08 -5.40
C LEU A 93 -5.81 -5.39 -6.60
N THR A 94 -4.58 -4.91 -6.42
CA THR A 94 -3.85 -4.15 -7.44
C THR A 94 -3.12 -5.07 -8.42
N ASN A 95 -2.55 -6.18 -7.94
CA ASN A 95 -1.71 -7.09 -8.76
C ASN A 95 -2.50 -7.97 -9.73
N GLY A 96 -3.82 -7.86 -9.76
CA GLY A 96 -4.66 -8.40 -10.83
C GLY A 96 -4.76 -9.94 -10.92
N LYS A 97 -4.18 -10.69 -10.01
CA LYS A 97 -4.25 -12.17 -9.95
C LYS A 97 -5.60 -12.66 -9.41
N SER A 98 -6.71 -12.11 -9.91
CA SER A 98 -8.03 -12.56 -9.52
C SER A 98 -8.63 -13.38 -10.67
N GLU A 99 -8.79 -14.66 -10.47
CA GLU A 99 -9.35 -15.65 -11.40
C GLU A 99 -10.59 -15.19 -12.22
N PRO A 100 -11.56 -14.41 -11.66
CA PRO A 100 -12.72 -13.99 -12.43
C PRO A 100 -12.43 -13.05 -13.61
N ASN A 101 -11.34 -12.27 -13.53
CA ASN A 101 -10.97 -11.35 -14.61
C ASN A 101 -10.24 -12.09 -15.74
N ASP A 102 -9.47 -13.12 -15.39
CA ASP A 102 -8.74 -13.93 -16.38
C ASP A 102 -9.71 -14.82 -17.16
N ALA A 103 -10.75 -15.36 -16.50
CA ALA A 103 -11.82 -16.11 -17.16
C ALA A 103 -12.62 -15.22 -18.14
N ALA A 104 -13.00 -14.02 -17.73
CA ALA A 104 -13.76 -13.09 -18.58
C ALA A 104 -12.92 -12.58 -19.77
N THR A 105 -11.62 -12.34 -19.59
CA THR A 105 -10.71 -11.95 -20.68
C THR A 105 -10.43 -13.11 -21.63
N ALA A 106 -10.35 -14.34 -21.14
CA ALA A 106 -10.24 -15.53 -21.97
C ALA A 106 -11.50 -15.77 -22.81
N GLU A 107 -12.69 -15.56 -22.23
CA GLU A 107 -13.97 -15.64 -22.93
C GLU A 107 -14.07 -14.54 -24.02
N GLN A 108 -13.66 -13.32 -23.71
CA GLN A 108 -13.59 -12.22 -24.69
C GLN A 108 -12.69 -12.60 -25.88
N ALA A 109 -11.49 -13.11 -25.62
CA ALA A 109 -10.57 -13.53 -26.68
C ALA A 109 -11.16 -14.65 -27.56
N ARG A 110 -11.85 -15.61 -26.95
CA ARG A 110 -12.52 -16.68 -27.67
C ARG A 110 -13.64 -16.16 -28.59
N LEU A 111 -14.48 -15.25 -28.09
CA LEU A 111 -15.57 -14.67 -28.90
C LEU A 111 -15.02 -13.83 -30.04
N ILE A 112 -13.93 -13.11 -29.86
CA ILE A 112 -13.25 -12.37 -30.95
C ILE A 112 -12.76 -13.34 -32.03
N ASP A 113 -12.09 -14.44 -31.69
CA ASP A 113 -11.62 -15.45 -32.64
C ASP A 113 -12.80 -16.11 -33.39
N GLU A 114 -13.91 -16.36 -32.71
CA GLU A 114 -15.13 -16.90 -33.33
C GLU A 114 -15.74 -15.88 -34.30
N LEU A 115 -15.80 -14.61 -33.94
CA LEU A 115 -16.29 -13.52 -34.79
C LEU A 115 -15.44 -13.36 -36.05
N GLU A 116 -14.11 -13.40 -35.92
CA GLU A 116 -13.21 -13.35 -37.07
C GLU A 116 -13.48 -14.51 -38.07
N LYS A 117 -13.68 -15.72 -37.57
CA LYS A 117 -14.02 -16.89 -38.42
C LYS A 117 -15.36 -16.71 -39.14
N LEU A 118 -16.37 -16.18 -38.45
CA LEU A 118 -17.69 -15.92 -39.04
C LEU A 118 -17.61 -14.82 -40.11
N ILE A 119 -16.83 -13.78 -39.89
CA ILE A 119 -16.61 -12.69 -40.85
C ILE A 119 -15.93 -13.25 -42.13
N LEU A 120 -14.87 -14.07 -41.98
CA LEU A 120 -14.22 -14.70 -43.09
C LEU A 120 -15.20 -15.60 -43.89
N ARG A 121 -16.03 -16.39 -43.20
CA ARG A 121 -17.06 -17.22 -43.86
C ARG A 121 -18.09 -16.36 -44.60
N ARG A 122 -18.54 -15.25 -44.01
CA ARG A 122 -19.44 -14.29 -44.67
C ARG A 122 -18.80 -13.73 -45.97
N ASP A 123 -17.53 -13.35 -45.91
CA ASP A 123 -16.82 -12.75 -47.04
C ASP A 123 -16.58 -13.77 -48.16
N THR A 124 -16.34 -15.05 -47.85
CA THR A 124 -16.29 -16.14 -48.84
C THR A 124 -17.65 -16.35 -49.51
N LEU A 125 -18.74 -16.41 -48.77
CA LEU A 125 -20.10 -16.52 -49.31
C LEU A 125 -20.48 -15.33 -50.19
N VAL A 126 -20.03 -14.11 -49.84
CA VAL A 126 -20.23 -12.93 -50.68
C VAL A 126 -19.44 -13.02 -52.01
N ALA A 127 -18.21 -13.54 -51.99
CA ALA A 127 -17.42 -13.73 -53.18
C ALA A 127 -18.06 -14.79 -54.08
N GLU A 128 -18.47 -15.95 -53.55
CA GLU A 128 -19.19 -17.01 -54.27
C GLU A 128 -20.53 -16.49 -54.86
N ALA A 129 -21.30 -15.73 -54.12
CA ALA A 129 -22.55 -15.14 -54.60
C ALA A 129 -22.32 -14.15 -55.77
N ARG A 130 -21.20 -13.42 -55.79
CA ARG A 130 -20.81 -12.54 -56.91
C ARG A 130 -20.48 -13.37 -58.19
N GLU A 131 -19.76 -14.47 -58.00
CA GLU A 131 -19.44 -15.39 -59.12
C GLU A 131 -20.69 -16.03 -59.67
N VAL A 132 -21.57 -16.59 -58.84
CA VAL A 132 -22.84 -17.18 -59.23
C VAL A 132 -23.73 -16.18 -59.96
N ARG A 133 -23.79 -14.91 -59.48
CA ARG A 133 -24.52 -13.83 -60.16
C ARG A 133 -23.95 -13.54 -61.56
N ARG A 134 -22.62 -13.54 -61.70
CA ARG A 134 -21.95 -13.38 -63.01
C ARG A 134 -22.29 -14.49 -63.96
N LEU A 135 -22.24 -15.77 -63.48
CA LEU A 135 -22.62 -16.95 -64.25
C LEU A 135 -24.11 -16.88 -64.66
N TYR A 136 -25.00 -16.48 -63.74
CA TYR A 136 -26.42 -16.31 -64.03
C TYR A 136 -26.63 -15.30 -65.15
N THR A 137 -25.99 -14.13 -65.10
CA THR A 137 -26.12 -13.12 -66.15
C THR A 137 -25.60 -13.61 -67.47
N GLY A 138 -24.42 -14.24 -67.50
CA GLY A 138 -23.86 -14.79 -68.71
C GLY A 138 -24.69 -15.91 -69.32
N THR A 139 -25.24 -16.82 -68.51
CA THR A 139 -26.13 -17.88 -68.95
C THR A 139 -27.44 -17.35 -69.47
N LYS A 140 -28.02 -16.34 -68.87
CA LYS A 140 -29.23 -15.67 -69.34
C LYS A 140 -29.02 -14.99 -70.68
N THR A 141 -27.95 -14.23 -70.86
CA THR A 141 -27.60 -13.62 -72.17
C THR A 141 -27.38 -14.68 -73.19
N LYS A 142 -26.80 -15.87 -72.89
CA LYS A 142 -26.63 -16.99 -73.80
C LYS A 142 -27.98 -17.54 -74.28
N ILE A 143 -28.98 -17.66 -73.38
CA ILE A 143 -30.34 -18.09 -73.78
C ILE A 143 -30.94 -17.08 -74.71
N GLU A 144 -30.87 -15.79 -74.38
CA GLU A 144 -31.42 -14.70 -75.21
C GLU A 144 -30.84 -14.72 -76.62
N VAL A 145 -29.54 -14.95 -76.79
CA VAL A 145 -28.87 -15.11 -78.12
C VAL A 145 -29.32 -16.36 -78.85
N LEU A 146 -29.45 -17.49 -78.18
CA LEU A 146 -29.90 -18.74 -78.76
C LEU A 146 -31.39 -18.67 -79.25
N GLU A 147 -32.22 -17.98 -78.46
CA GLU A 147 -33.61 -17.70 -78.85
C GLU A 147 -33.69 -16.80 -80.05
N ASP A 148 -32.91 -15.69 -80.09
CA ASP A 148 -32.79 -14.81 -81.27
C ASP A 148 -32.25 -15.52 -82.50
N GLU A 149 -31.30 -16.43 -82.41
CA GLU A 149 -30.78 -17.24 -83.50
C GLU A 149 -31.83 -18.22 -83.99
N ARG A 150 -32.62 -18.87 -83.13
CA ARG A 150 -33.74 -19.73 -83.48
C ARG A 150 -34.78 -18.97 -84.28
N ASP A 151 -35.16 -17.77 -83.85
CA ASP A 151 -36.18 -16.97 -84.52
C ASP A 151 -35.74 -16.47 -85.89
N LYS A 152 -34.42 -16.32 -86.14
CA LYS A 152 -33.86 -15.90 -87.46
C LYS A 152 -33.55 -17.04 -88.43
N LYS A 153 -33.17 -18.24 -87.98
CA LYS A 153 -32.68 -19.35 -88.83
C LYS A 153 -33.63 -20.55 -88.96
N GLY A 154 -34.77 -20.59 -88.27
CA GLY A 154 -35.70 -21.69 -88.24
C GLY A 154 -35.40 -22.66 -87.06
N THR A 155 -36.42 -23.50 -86.74
CA THR A 155 -36.36 -24.42 -85.61
C THR A 155 -35.60 -25.69 -85.97
N ASP A 156 -34.30 -25.75 -85.66
CA ASP A 156 -33.47 -26.95 -85.76
C ASP A 156 -33.52 -27.73 -84.43
N GLU A 157 -33.68 -29.07 -84.43
CA GLU A 157 -33.75 -29.90 -83.21
C GLU A 157 -32.54 -29.73 -82.29
N ASP A 158 -31.35 -29.51 -82.88
CA ASP A 158 -30.11 -29.26 -82.09
C ASP A 158 -30.10 -27.94 -81.35
N HIS A 159 -30.77 -26.91 -81.86
CA HIS A 159 -30.94 -25.64 -81.16
C HIS A 159 -31.89 -25.73 -79.99
N LEU A 160 -32.99 -26.49 -80.10
CA LEU A 160 -33.93 -26.73 -78.99
C LEU A 160 -33.27 -27.46 -77.85
N LYS A 161 -32.48 -28.54 -78.12
CA LYS A 161 -31.73 -29.25 -77.08
C LYS A 161 -30.72 -28.33 -76.34
N LYS A 162 -30.03 -27.49 -77.09
CA LYS A 162 -29.08 -26.51 -76.46
C LYS A 162 -29.79 -25.48 -75.59
N ILE A 163 -30.96 -25.02 -76.00
CA ILE A 163 -31.77 -24.08 -75.14
C ILE A 163 -32.27 -24.79 -73.88
N GLU A 164 -32.72 -26.08 -73.99
CA GLU A 164 -33.11 -26.86 -72.81
C GLU A 164 -31.96 -27.08 -71.82
N GLU A 165 -30.80 -27.48 -72.32
CA GLU A 165 -29.59 -27.68 -71.49
C GLU A 165 -29.19 -26.39 -70.78
N VAL A 166 -29.16 -25.27 -71.46
CA VAL A 166 -28.77 -23.99 -70.88
C VAL A 166 -29.82 -23.46 -69.95
N SER A 167 -31.12 -23.72 -70.22
CA SER A 167 -32.20 -23.35 -69.26
C SER A 167 -32.19 -24.18 -67.96
N ALA A 168 -31.93 -25.50 -68.10
CA ALA A 168 -31.73 -26.36 -66.92
C ALA A 168 -30.56 -25.87 -66.05
N ARG A 169 -29.43 -25.51 -66.72
CA ARG A 169 -28.28 -24.94 -65.99
C ARG A 169 -28.59 -23.61 -65.33
N LEU A 170 -29.37 -22.75 -65.98
CA LEU A 170 -29.83 -21.47 -65.31
C LEU A 170 -30.68 -21.72 -64.07
N LEU A 171 -31.50 -22.78 -64.09
CA LEU A 171 -32.31 -23.15 -62.93
C LEU A 171 -31.47 -23.70 -61.79
N GLU A 172 -30.40 -24.44 -62.06
CA GLU A 172 -29.40 -24.90 -61.07
C GLU A 172 -28.66 -23.71 -60.47
N ILE A 173 -28.18 -22.77 -61.30
CA ILE A 173 -27.50 -21.55 -60.83
C ILE A 173 -28.42 -20.73 -59.95
N LYS A 174 -29.71 -20.62 -60.26
CA LYS A 174 -30.70 -19.90 -59.46
C LYS A 174 -30.89 -20.58 -58.08
N LYS A 175 -31.02 -21.92 -58.06
CA LYS A 175 -31.12 -22.68 -56.80
C LYS A 175 -29.87 -22.47 -55.95
N HIS A 176 -28.68 -22.55 -56.54
CA HIS A 176 -27.44 -22.34 -55.84
C HIS A 176 -27.33 -20.90 -55.27
N PHE A 177 -27.79 -19.90 -56.00
CA PHE A 177 -27.85 -18.53 -55.51
C PHE A 177 -28.80 -18.36 -54.31
N GLU A 178 -29.92 -19.06 -54.28
CA GLU A 178 -30.87 -19.06 -53.16
C GLU A 178 -30.25 -19.74 -51.92
N THR A 179 -29.56 -20.87 -52.08
CA THR A 179 -28.85 -21.52 -50.96
C THR A 179 -27.75 -20.62 -50.38
N LEU A 180 -26.95 -19.96 -51.22
CA LEU A 180 -25.94 -19.00 -50.76
C LEU A 180 -26.55 -17.80 -50.01
N LYS A 181 -27.72 -17.33 -50.47
CA LYS A 181 -28.44 -16.24 -49.80
C LYS A 181 -28.92 -16.66 -48.40
N GLU A 182 -29.43 -17.88 -48.25
CA GLU A 182 -29.84 -18.43 -46.96
C GLU A 182 -28.64 -18.61 -46.02
N SER A 183 -27.57 -19.25 -46.49
CA SER A 183 -26.34 -19.43 -45.70
C SER A 183 -25.73 -18.10 -45.27
N ARG A 184 -25.75 -17.07 -46.11
CA ARG A 184 -25.30 -15.72 -45.76
C ARG A 184 -26.17 -15.10 -44.63
N LYS A 185 -27.50 -15.34 -44.71
CA LYS A 185 -28.43 -14.84 -43.67
C LYS A 185 -28.17 -15.54 -42.33
N GLU A 186 -27.95 -16.86 -42.33
CA GLU A 186 -27.60 -17.61 -41.13
C GLU A 186 -26.32 -17.11 -40.49
N VAL A 187 -25.25 -16.98 -41.28
CA VAL A 187 -23.98 -16.42 -40.78
C VAL A 187 -24.15 -15.00 -40.26
N GLY A 188 -24.99 -14.18 -40.90
CA GLY A 188 -25.33 -12.85 -40.37
C GLY A 188 -25.97 -12.90 -38.99
N HIS A 189 -26.90 -13.80 -38.75
CA HIS A 189 -27.52 -13.99 -37.42
C HIS A 189 -26.53 -14.55 -36.38
N GLU A 190 -25.59 -15.43 -36.79
CA GLU A 190 -24.53 -15.90 -35.90
C GLU A 190 -23.59 -14.74 -35.50
N ILE A 191 -23.21 -13.90 -36.45
CA ILE A 191 -22.39 -12.69 -36.15
C ILE A 191 -23.09 -11.79 -35.13
N GLU A 192 -24.36 -11.42 -35.38
CA GLU A 192 -25.12 -10.56 -34.43
C GLU A 192 -25.25 -11.18 -33.05
N ARG A 193 -25.37 -12.51 -32.98
CA ARG A 193 -25.43 -13.22 -31.68
C ARG A 193 -24.11 -13.16 -30.96
N THR A 194 -23.00 -13.41 -31.67
CA THR A 194 -21.65 -13.38 -31.09
C THR A 194 -21.26 -11.95 -30.67
N GLU A 195 -21.61 -10.93 -31.45
CA GLU A 195 -21.43 -9.52 -31.07
C GLU A 195 -22.16 -9.17 -29.78
N ARG A 196 -23.43 -9.57 -29.64
CA ARG A 196 -24.18 -9.35 -28.39
C ARG A 196 -23.55 -10.05 -27.16
N GLN A 197 -22.99 -11.23 -27.37
CA GLN A 197 -22.28 -11.95 -26.31
C GLN A 197 -20.99 -11.22 -25.93
N LEU A 198 -20.27 -10.72 -26.92
CA LEU A 198 -19.05 -9.93 -26.71
C LEU A 198 -19.35 -8.65 -25.93
N ASP A 199 -20.38 -7.90 -26.30
CA ASP A 199 -20.83 -6.70 -25.56
C ASP A 199 -21.15 -7.00 -24.09
N GLN A 200 -21.81 -8.13 -23.83
CA GLN A 200 -22.13 -8.56 -22.46
C GLN A 200 -20.87 -8.89 -21.65
N VAL A 201 -19.88 -9.55 -22.27
CA VAL A 201 -18.61 -9.87 -21.60
C VAL A 201 -17.79 -8.58 -21.36
N GLU A 202 -17.78 -7.67 -22.32
CA GLU A 202 -17.10 -6.36 -22.16
C GLU A 202 -17.70 -5.53 -21.02
N GLU A 203 -19.02 -5.48 -20.90
CA GLU A 203 -19.67 -4.77 -19.79
C GLU A 203 -19.38 -5.45 -18.44
N LYS A 204 -19.35 -6.79 -18.40
CA LYS A 204 -18.89 -7.52 -17.19
C LYS A 204 -17.46 -7.16 -16.80
N ILE A 205 -16.54 -7.15 -17.77
CA ILE A 205 -15.13 -6.76 -17.52
C ILE A 205 -15.04 -5.33 -16.99
N LYS A 206 -15.81 -4.41 -17.57
CA LYS A 206 -15.85 -3.00 -17.16
C LYS A 206 -16.39 -2.84 -15.74
N THR A 207 -17.47 -3.53 -15.39
CA THR A 207 -18.04 -3.51 -14.02
C THR A 207 -17.06 -4.08 -13.01
N LEU A 208 -16.43 -5.23 -13.28
CA LEU A 208 -15.41 -5.83 -12.42
C LEU A 208 -14.22 -4.90 -12.20
N ARG A 209 -13.77 -4.21 -13.25
CA ARG A 209 -12.67 -3.22 -13.14
C ARG A 209 -13.08 -2.00 -12.30
N GLN A 210 -14.32 -1.53 -12.44
CA GLN A 210 -14.84 -0.41 -11.63
C GLN A 210 -14.96 -0.79 -10.15
N GLU A 211 -15.51 -1.97 -9.85
CA GLU A 211 -15.60 -2.48 -8.48
C GLU A 211 -14.23 -2.64 -7.82
N ARG A 212 -13.25 -3.16 -8.55
CA ARG A 212 -11.86 -3.24 -8.07
C ARG A 212 -11.27 -1.87 -7.75
N ARG A 213 -11.45 -0.91 -8.67
CA ARG A 213 -10.96 0.46 -8.44
C ARG A 213 -11.61 1.07 -7.20
N LYS A 214 -12.91 0.85 -7.01
CA LYS A 214 -13.64 1.32 -5.83
C LYS A 214 -13.10 0.69 -4.55
N LYS A 215 -12.96 -0.63 -4.51
CA LYS A 215 -12.39 -1.34 -3.36
C LYS A 215 -10.95 -0.93 -3.06
N ALA A 216 -10.14 -0.75 -4.10
CA ALA A 216 -8.76 -0.26 -3.94
C ALA A 216 -8.71 1.18 -3.38
N ALA A 217 -9.61 2.07 -3.81
CA ALA A 217 -9.71 3.42 -3.29
C ALA A 217 -10.18 3.44 -1.82
N GLU A 218 -11.17 2.62 -1.47
CA GLU A 218 -11.67 2.45 -0.09
C GLU A 218 -10.54 1.92 0.83
N SER A 219 -9.80 0.91 0.38
CA SER A 219 -8.64 0.36 1.10
C SER A 219 -7.54 1.41 1.27
N PHE A 220 -7.27 2.23 0.25
CA PHE A 220 -6.30 3.32 0.35
C PHE A 220 -6.69 4.36 1.40
N HIS A 221 -7.95 4.75 1.43
CA HIS A 221 -8.49 5.68 2.44
C HIS A 221 -8.36 5.10 3.85
N LEU A 222 -8.73 3.84 4.03
CA LEU A 222 -8.63 3.12 5.30
C LEU A 222 -7.19 3.05 5.81
N VAL A 223 -6.22 2.71 4.95
CA VAL A 223 -4.79 2.71 5.30
C VAL A 223 -4.33 4.12 5.70
N GLY A 224 -4.82 5.16 5.03
CA GLY A 224 -4.52 6.55 5.36
C GLY A 224 -5.01 6.95 6.77
N GLU A 225 -6.24 6.59 7.11
CA GLU A 225 -6.81 6.85 8.43
C GLU A 225 -6.08 6.09 9.54
N MET A 226 -5.81 4.80 9.31
CA MET A 226 -5.04 3.98 10.27
C MET A 226 -3.62 4.51 10.50
N ASN A 227 -2.93 4.99 9.47
CA ASN A 227 -1.61 5.60 9.62
C ASN A 227 -1.67 6.91 10.42
N LYS A 228 -2.74 7.69 10.28
CA LYS A 228 -2.97 8.88 11.09
C LYS A 228 -3.18 8.50 12.56
N GLU A 229 -4.02 7.50 12.83
CA GLU A 229 -4.25 6.96 14.18
C GLU A 229 -2.94 6.44 14.79
N LEU A 230 -2.16 5.67 14.04
CA LEU A 230 -0.85 5.17 14.47
C LEU A 230 0.12 6.31 14.83
N SER A 231 0.12 7.39 14.07
CA SER A 231 0.95 8.56 14.35
C SER A 231 0.52 9.27 15.63
N GLN A 232 -0.78 9.37 15.88
CA GLN A 232 -1.33 9.95 17.11
C GLN A 232 -0.99 9.09 18.34
N LEU A 233 -1.13 7.76 18.23
CA LEU A 233 -0.77 6.83 19.30
C LEU A 233 0.73 6.91 19.63
N ARG A 234 1.60 6.97 18.61
CA ARG A 234 3.05 7.14 18.81
C ARG A 234 3.41 8.46 19.48
N ALA A 235 2.76 9.56 19.09
CA ALA A 235 2.96 10.84 19.74
C ALA A 235 2.54 10.79 21.22
N ARG A 236 1.41 10.12 21.53
CA ARG A 236 0.95 9.91 22.91
C ARG A 236 1.93 9.06 23.71
N ALA A 237 2.42 7.95 23.16
CA ALA A 237 3.43 7.11 23.79
C ALA A 237 4.70 7.91 24.10
N GLY A 238 5.20 8.71 23.15
CA GLY A 238 6.36 9.59 23.38
C GLY A 238 6.17 10.61 24.51
N ILE A 239 4.97 11.18 24.66
CA ILE A 239 4.66 12.07 25.78
C ILE A 239 4.68 11.29 27.11
N LEU A 240 4.07 10.11 27.17
CA LEU A 240 4.07 9.26 28.34
C LEU A 240 5.49 8.82 28.71
N GLU A 241 6.32 8.44 27.77
CA GLU A 241 7.74 8.09 27.98
C GLU A 241 8.54 9.26 28.57
N LEU A 242 8.31 10.48 28.11
CA LEU A 242 8.94 11.67 28.68
C LEU A 242 8.50 11.91 30.12
N GLN A 243 7.21 11.74 30.41
CA GLN A 243 6.68 11.89 31.79
C GLN A 243 7.23 10.80 32.73
N ILE A 244 7.26 9.56 32.27
CA ILE A 244 7.87 8.42 32.98
C ILE A 244 9.35 8.70 33.29
N ARG A 245 10.10 9.18 32.29
CA ARG A 245 11.52 9.53 32.47
C ARG A 245 11.71 10.65 33.49
N GLN A 246 10.82 11.65 33.50
CA GLN A 246 10.86 12.73 34.49
C GLN A 246 10.64 12.17 35.87
N LEU A 247 9.67 11.31 36.12
CA LEU A 247 9.42 10.68 37.39
C LEU A 247 10.59 9.79 37.85
N TYR A 248 11.19 9.02 36.92
CA TYR A 248 12.42 8.29 37.23
C TYR A 248 13.54 9.25 37.71
N MET A 249 13.70 10.39 37.03
CA MET A 249 14.71 11.38 37.40
C MET A 249 14.43 11.95 38.79
N ASP A 250 13.19 12.25 39.13
CA ASP A 250 12.79 12.81 40.42
C ASP A 250 12.98 11.79 41.55
N ILE A 251 12.59 10.53 41.34
CA ILE A 251 12.85 9.41 42.28
C ILE A 251 14.36 9.23 42.46
N GLY A 252 15.13 9.13 41.39
CA GLY A 252 16.57 8.92 41.44
C GLY A 252 17.32 10.08 42.14
N ARG A 253 16.87 11.33 41.88
CA ARG A 253 17.38 12.52 42.58
C ARG A 253 17.13 12.44 44.06
N CYS A 254 15.89 12.15 44.48
CA CYS A 254 15.51 12.04 45.87
C CYS A 254 16.30 10.93 46.57
N VAL A 255 16.36 9.74 45.98
CA VAL A 255 17.11 8.60 46.52
C VAL A 255 18.61 8.93 46.65
N SER A 256 19.23 9.53 45.64
CA SER A 256 20.67 9.81 45.65
C SER A 256 21.07 10.90 46.61
N LEU A 257 20.15 11.84 46.96
CA LEU A 257 20.37 12.87 47.99
C LEU A 257 20.14 12.34 49.39
N SER A 258 19.10 11.51 49.58
CA SER A 258 18.65 11.06 50.89
C SER A 258 19.29 9.75 51.38
N ALA A 259 19.98 9.00 50.48
CA ALA A 259 20.60 7.71 50.81
C ALA A 259 21.64 7.76 51.92
N GLN A 260 22.18 8.93 52.26
CA GLN A 260 23.15 9.09 53.39
C GLN A 260 22.48 9.44 54.72
N SER A 261 21.30 10.04 54.69
CA SER A 261 20.61 10.55 55.88
C SER A 261 19.42 9.67 56.31
N ASN A 262 18.88 8.86 55.43
CA ASN A 262 17.72 8.01 55.73
C ASN A 262 18.00 6.52 55.36
N PRO A 263 17.85 5.61 56.34
CA PRO A 263 18.14 4.19 56.15
C PRO A 263 17.23 3.51 55.09
N GLN A 264 15.99 3.94 54.94
CA GLN A 264 15.08 3.39 53.92
C GLN A 264 15.60 3.67 52.51
N PHE A 265 16.09 4.88 52.23
CA PHE A 265 16.70 5.23 50.96
C PHE A 265 18.05 4.52 50.73
N ALA A 266 18.82 4.33 51.80
CA ALA A 266 20.07 3.58 51.76
C ALA A 266 19.83 2.11 51.36
N GLU A 267 18.81 1.49 51.93
CA GLU A 267 18.43 0.11 51.61
C GLU A 267 17.93 -0.01 50.16
N ALA A 268 17.04 0.90 49.71
CA ALA A 268 16.54 0.91 48.34
C ALA A 268 17.68 1.04 47.29
N ALA A 269 18.71 1.79 47.62
CA ALA A 269 19.84 2.07 46.75
C ALA A 269 21.09 1.24 47.02
N ARG A 270 21.03 0.23 47.88
CA ARG A 270 22.17 -0.58 48.31
C ARG A 270 23.02 -1.12 47.18
N ASP A 271 22.36 -1.67 46.17
CA ASP A 271 23.04 -2.28 45.00
C ASP A 271 23.65 -1.21 44.06
N GLN A 272 23.27 0.06 44.22
CA GLN A 272 23.64 1.19 43.35
C GLN A 272 24.58 2.19 44.07
N ALA A 273 25.26 1.79 45.15
CA ALA A 273 26.13 2.65 45.95
C ALA A 273 27.26 3.29 45.12
N GLN A 274 27.80 2.59 44.10
CA GLN A 274 28.83 3.17 43.22
C GLN A 274 28.27 4.29 42.35
N LEU A 275 27.08 4.11 41.78
CA LEU A 275 26.40 5.11 40.95
C LEU A 275 26.15 6.38 41.79
N ILE A 276 25.66 6.24 43.02
CA ILE A 276 25.45 7.37 43.93
C ILE A 276 26.76 8.13 44.23
N ARG A 277 27.89 7.42 44.39
CA ARG A 277 29.20 8.07 44.54
C ARG A 277 29.59 8.90 43.33
N VAL A 278 29.38 8.37 42.11
CA VAL A 278 29.62 9.08 40.85
C VAL A 278 28.71 10.33 40.75
N MET A 279 27.41 10.19 41.03
CA MET A 279 26.48 11.30 41.04
C MET A 279 26.88 12.39 42.02
N LYS A 280 27.36 12.02 43.21
CA LYS A 280 27.87 12.98 44.19
C LYS A 280 29.13 13.72 43.70
N ALA A 281 30.02 13.02 43.00
CA ALA A 281 31.18 13.63 42.37
C ALA A 281 30.79 14.59 41.26
N LEU A 282 29.82 14.22 40.41
CA LEU A 282 29.27 15.09 39.35
C LEU A 282 28.63 16.35 39.94
N ARG A 283 27.79 16.24 40.99
CA ARG A 283 27.18 17.42 41.64
C ARG A 283 28.24 18.38 42.13
N ARG A 284 29.30 17.88 42.78
CA ARG A 284 30.43 18.72 43.25
C ARG A 284 31.14 19.37 42.05
N SER A 285 31.34 18.64 40.97
CA SER A 285 32.00 19.17 39.77
C SER A 285 31.18 20.29 39.13
N VAL A 286 29.86 20.10 39.00
CA VAL A 286 28.93 21.14 38.51
C VAL A 286 29.00 22.38 39.38
N ASP A 287 28.89 22.22 40.70
CA ASP A 287 28.96 23.36 41.67
C ASP A 287 30.29 24.11 41.54
N TYR A 288 31.42 23.38 41.45
CA TYR A 288 32.74 24.02 41.28
C TYR A 288 32.88 24.75 39.94
N ASN A 289 32.41 24.18 38.83
CA ASN A 289 32.44 24.82 37.54
C ASN A 289 31.55 26.06 37.47
N GLN A 290 30.36 26.02 38.14
CA GLN A 290 29.48 27.18 38.24
C GLN A 290 30.10 28.28 39.10
N LYS A 291 30.72 27.94 40.25
CA LYS A 291 31.44 28.92 41.09
C LYS A 291 32.61 29.56 40.35
N LEU A 292 33.36 28.76 39.60
CA LEU A 292 34.47 29.31 38.78
C LEU A 292 33.91 30.21 37.66
N ALA A 293 32.82 29.84 37.02
CA ALA A 293 32.20 30.67 35.99
C ALA A 293 31.69 32.01 36.54
N ASN A 294 31.13 32.01 37.76
CA ASN A 294 30.63 33.22 38.38
C ASN A 294 31.74 34.14 38.95
N THR A 295 32.94 33.61 39.18
CA THR A 295 34.11 34.39 39.61
C THR A 295 35.00 34.82 38.46
N ALA A 296 34.70 34.41 37.23
CA ALA A 296 35.37 34.86 36.01
C ALA A 296 34.70 36.14 35.50
N ASN A 297 35.44 37.19 35.45
CA ASN A 297 35.04 38.46 34.81
C ASN A 297 35.06 38.35 33.28
#